data_1cd86833ba7fe5995c8b2526c035d128
#
_entry.id   1cd86833ba7fe5995c8b2526c035d128
#
_cell.length_a   1.000
_cell.length_b   1.000
_cell.length_c   1.000
_cell.angle_alpha   90.00
_cell.angle_beta   90.00
_cell.angle_gamma   90.00
#
_symmetry.space_group_name_H-M   'P 1'
#
loop_
_entity.id
_entity.type
_entity.pdbx_description
1 polymer ?
#
loop_
_entity_poly.entity_id
_entity_poly.type
_entity_poly.pdbx_seq_one_letter_code
_entity_poly.pdbx_strand_id
1 'polypeptide(L)'
;MQRTERRSQQQRSSEMTEKLRTATIQLITEVGYVNTNTVNISSRAGVSRGALLHHYANKSDLVIDATSKMWKYSILATQLLCKKLTNCEMDIDAFVDGLWRESFNETYVSVTIDIMIAARGDKKLAQHLDTSLAEMFTAYRAAAAVLFKNADLNAAQQEVAMTVIVSLLRGLRVQEMMRPDAELAEAVRKALKLLLKTALVANNTLVPERGSSKNPNL
;
A
#
# COMPACT_ATOMS: atom_id res chain seq x y z
N MET A 1 10.89 -20.49 -40.45
CA MET A 1 11.51 -21.02 -39.19
C MET A 1 11.80 -19.87 -38.27
N GLN A 2 10.95 -19.62 -37.26
CA GLN A 2 11.18 -18.59 -36.25
C GLN A 2 12.27 -19.11 -35.29
N ARG A 3 13.36 -18.36 -35.18
CA ARG A 3 14.47 -18.58 -34.25
C ARG A 3 13.94 -18.32 -32.87
N THR A 4 13.67 -19.36 -32.05
CA THR A 4 13.34 -19.27 -30.66
C THR A 4 14.57 -18.66 -29.92
N GLU A 5 14.53 -17.39 -29.58
CA GLU A 5 15.61 -16.73 -28.82
C GLU A 5 15.82 -17.50 -27.51
N ARG A 6 17.04 -18.00 -27.35
CA ARG A 6 17.47 -18.75 -26.18
C ARG A 6 17.51 -17.77 -25.01
N ARG A 7 16.48 -17.80 -24.14
CA ARG A 7 16.39 -16.96 -22.94
C ARG A 7 17.70 -17.02 -22.15
N SER A 8 18.23 -15.85 -21.76
CA SER A 8 19.47 -15.76 -20.97
C SER A 8 19.28 -16.42 -19.61
N GLN A 9 20.37 -16.86 -18.95
CA GLN A 9 20.34 -17.44 -17.61
C GLN A 9 19.74 -16.43 -16.58
N GLN A 10 20.04 -15.15 -16.77
CA GLN A 10 19.52 -14.07 -15.94
C GLN A 10 18.00 -13.91 -16.09
N GLN A 11 17.46 -14.01 -17.31
CA GLN A 11 16.00 -13.96 -17.54
C GLN A 11 15.28 -15.13 -16.88
N ARG A 12 15.83 -16.36 -16.99
CA ARG A 12 15.26 -17.55 -16.32
C ARG A 12 15.29 -17.42 -14.80
N SER A 13 16.37 -16.89 -14.24
CA SER A 13 16.48 -16.64 -12.80
C SER A 13 15.47 -15.61 -12.32
N SER A 14 15.30 -14.49 -13.04
CA SER A 14 14.31 -13.46 -12.74
C SER A 14 12.87 -13.98 -12.82
N GLU A 15 12.53 -14.74 -13.87
CA GLU A 15 11.20 -15.36 -14.03
C GLU A 15 10.89 -16.34 -12.88
N MET A 16 11.87 -17.12 -12.46
CA MET A 16 11.72 -18.07 -11.36
C MET A 16 11.51 -17.34 -10.02
N THR A 17 12.32 -16.33 -9.74
CA THR A 17 12.16 -15.51 -8.53
C THR A 17 10.77 -14.88 -8.47
N GLU A 18 10.27 -14.40 -9.60
CA GLU A 18 8.92 -13.82 -9.68
C GLU A 18 7.82 -14.84 -9.42
N LYS A 19 7.93 -16.06 -9.96
CA LYS A 19 6.98 -17.14 -9.67
C LYS A 19 6.98 -17.50 -8.18
N LEU A 20 8.17 -17.55 -7.56
CA LEU A 20 8.30 -17.83 -6.14
C LEU A 20 7.66 -16.75 -5.25
N ARG A 21 7.90 -15.46 -5.57
CA ARG A 21 7.26 -14.33 -4.87
C ARG A 21 5.75 -14.39 -4.96
N THR A 22 5.22 -14.56 -6.19
CA THR A 22 3.78 -14.65 -6.43
C THR A 22 3.16 -15.81 -5.67
N ALA A 23 3.74 -17.02 -5.75
CA ALA A 23 3.27 -18.20 -5.04
C ALA A 23 3.30 -18.00 -3.52
N THR A 24 4.32 -17.30 -3.00
CA THR A 24 4.44 -16.99 -1.58
C THR A 24 3.31 -16.09 -1.09
N ILE A 25 3.05 -14.99 -1.80
CA ILE A 25 1.95 -14.08 -1.44
C ILE A 25 0.61 -14.79 -1.52
N GLN A 26 0.33 -15.55 -2.58
CA GLN A 26 -0.90 -16.33 -2.74
C GLN A 26 -1.11 -17.31 -1.57
N LEU A 27 -0.08 -18.08 -1.20
CA LEU A 27 -0.16 -19.04 -0.10
C LEU A 27 -0.39 -18.34 1.24
N ILE A 28 0.31 -17.25 1.52
CA ILE A 28 0.07 -16.50 2.76
C ILE A 28 -1.37 -15.99 2.80
N THR A 29 -1.90 -15.49 1.68
CA THR A 29 -3.31 -15.02 1.61
C THR A 29 -4.31 -16.16 1.85
N GLU A 30 -4.04 -17.37 1.31
CA GLU A 30 -4.98 -18.50 1.35
C GLU A 30 -4.94 -19.28 2.67
N VAL A 31 -3.74 -19.55 3.21
CA VAL A 31 -3.55 -20.47 4.35
C VAL A 31 -2.78 -19.84 5.53
N GLY A 32 -2.39 -18.59 5.41
CA GLY A 32 -1.64 -17.86 6.43
C GLY A 32 -0.14 -18.15 6.42
N TYR A 33 0.63 -17.22 7.03
CA TYR A 33 2.08 -17.34 7.15
C TYR A 33 2.51 -18.66 7.84
N VAL A 34 1.83 -19.05 8.91
CA VAL A 34 2.20 -20.23 9.73
C VAL A 34 2.17 -21.51 8.88
N ASN A 35 1.15 -21.69 8.05
CA ASN A 35 0.96 -22.88 7.22
C ASN A 35 1.73 -22.82 5.87
N THR A 36 2.33 -21.69 5.55
CA THR A 36 3.17 -21.53 4.36
C THR A 36 4.57 -22.08 4.64
N ASN A 37 5.10 -22.91 3.73
CA ASN A 37 6.44 -23.49 3.82
C ASN A 37 7.09 -23.62 2.42
N THR A 38 8.41 -23.91 2.37
CA THR A 38 9.15 -23.99 1.11
C THR A 38 8.67 -25.11 0.18
N VAL A 39 8.06 -26.17 0.71
CA VAL A 39 7.52 -27.28 -0.10
C VAL A 39 6.28 -26.85 -0.84
N ASN A 40 5.29 -26.26 -0.13
CA ASN A 40 4.06 -25.82 -0.79
C ASN A 40 4.31 -24.59 -1.70
N ILE A 41 5.26 -23.71 -1.36
CA ILE A 41 5.67 -22.60 -2.25
C ILE A 41 6.28 -23.12 -3.56
N SER A 42 7.26 -24.04 -3.47
CA SER A 42 7.91 -24.59 -4.67
C SER A 42 6.92 -25.34 -5.56
N SER A 43 6.01 -26.11 -4.97
CA SER A 43 4.92 -26.80 -5.68
C SER A 43 3.99 -25.81 -6.40
N ARG A 44 3.53 -24.77 -5.72
CA ARG A 44 2.67 -23.72 -6.28
C ARG A 44 3.35 -22.95 -7.41
N ALA A 45 4.65 -22.64 -7.26
CA ALA A 45 5.44 -21.95 -8.26
C ALA A 45 5.82 -22.81 -9.47
N GLY A 46 5.61 -24.13 -9.42
CA GLY A 46 6.01 -25.08 -10.46
C GLY A 46 7.53 -25.18 -10.60
N VAL A 47 8.28 -25.09 -9.47
CA VAL A 47 9.74 -25.19 -9.44
C VAL A 47 10.18 -26.29 -8.46
N SER A 48 11.39 -26.86 -8.64
CA SER A 48 11.91 -27.81 -7.68
C SER A 48 12.28 -27.13 -6.37
N ARG A 49 12.15 -27.86 -5.24
CA ARG A 49 12.58 -27.37 -3.93
C ARG A 49 14.08 -27.02 -3.92
N GLY A 50 14.93 -27.78 -4.64
CA GLY A 50 16.34 -27.47 -4.78
C GLY A 50 16.59 -26.13 -5.47
N ALA A 51 15.82 -25.81 -6.53
CA ALA A 51 15.89 -24.53 -7.19
C ALA A 51 15.47 -23.37 -6.28
N LEU A 52 14.41 -23.54 -5.47
CA LEU A 52 14.02 -22.56 -4.46
C LEU A 52 15.15 -22.32 -3.44
N LEU A 53 15.72 -23.39 -2.86
CA LEU A 53 16.77 -23.30 -1.85
C LEU A 53 18.09 -22.74 -2.40
N HIS A 54 18.30 -22.79 -3.71
CA HIS A 54 19.42 -22.11 -4.36
C HIS A 54 19.26 -20.58 -4.34
N HIS A 55 18.04 -20.06 -4.35
CA HIS A 55 17.75 -18.62 -4.32
C HIS A 55 17.52 -18.07 -2.92
N TYR A 56 16.90 -18.86 -2.05
CA TYR A 56 16.50 -18.43 -0.70
C TYR A 56 16.89 -19.49 0.33
N ALA A 57 17.76 -19.12 1.28
CA ALA A 57 18.26 -20.05 2.30
C ALA A 57 17.16 -20.63 3.19
N ASN A 58 16.07 -19.88 3.42
CA ASN A 58 14.95 -20.27 4.28
C ASN A 58 13.65 -19.57 3.87
N LYS A 59 12.55 -19.93 4.55
CA LYS A 59 11.22 -19.32 4.32
C LYS A 59 11.23 -17.82 4.57
N SER A 60 11.86 -17.35 5.65
CA SER A 60 11.85 -15.93 6.01
C SER A 60 12.48 -15.06 4.93
N ASP A 61 13.58 -15.52 4.30
CA ASP A 61 14.24 -14.79 3.20
C ASP A 61 13.33 -14.60 2.00
N LEU A 62 12.62 -15.65 1.60
CA LEU A 62 11.67 -15.59 0.50
C LEU A 62 10.46 -14.70 0.83
N VAL A 63 9.94 -14.81 2.05
CA VAL A 63 8.81 -13.98 2.50
C VAL A 63 9.20 -12.50 2.56
N ILE A 64 10.38 -12.18 3.07
CA ILE A 64 10.93 -10.82 3.08
C ILE A 64 10.99 -10.24 1.67
N ASP A 65 11.53 -11.00 0.72
CA ASP A 65 11.65 -10.55 -0.67
C ASP A 65 10.27 -10.37 -1.34
N ALA A 66 9.35 -11.32 -1.13
CA ALA A 66 8.01 -11.27 -1.68
C ALA A 66 7.19 -10.08 -1.12
N THR A 67 7.24 -9.87 0.20
CA THR A 67 6.51 -8.77 0.86
C THR A 67 7.15 -7.41 0.59
N SER A 68 8.48 -7.31 0.48
CA SER A 68 9.17 -6.10 0.03
C SER A 68 8.62 -5.61 -1.31
N LYS A 69 8.47 -6.52 -2.27
CA LYS A 69 7.92 -6.18 -3.58
C LYS A 69 6.46 -5.72 -3.50
N MET A 70 5.64 -6.42 -2.72
CA MET A 70 4.23 -6.07 -2.51
C MET A 70 4.08 -4.68 -1.87
N TRP A 71 4.84 -4.38 -0.82
CA TRP A 71 4.79 -3.08 -0.15
C TRP A 71 5.33 -1.94 -1.01
N LYS A 72 6.43 -2.17 -1.76
CA LYS A 72 6.94 -1.20 -2.74
C LYS A 72 5.89 -0.88 -3.82
N TYR A 73 5.17 -1.89 -4.29
CA TYR A 73 4.07 -1.67 -5.23
C TYR A 73 3.00 -0.74 -4.64
N SER A 74 2.56 -0.99 -3.41
CA SER A 74 1.57 -0.14 -2.72
C SER A 74 2.06 1.30 -2.53
N ILE A 75 3.34 1.49 -2.16
CA ILE A 75 3.96 2.82 -2.06
C ILE A 75 3.94 3.54 -3.41
N LEU A 76 4.39 2.88 -4.48
CA LEU A 76 4.40 3.45 -5.83
C LEU A 76 3.00 3.77 -6.34
N ALA A 77 2.02 2.90 -6.07
CA ALA A 77 0.62 3.16 -6.40
C ALA A 77 0.09 4.41 -5.68
N THR A 78 0.35 4.54 -4.37
CA THR A 78 -0.02 5.73 -3.59
C THR A 78 0.63 6.99 -4.16
N GLN A 79 1.92 6.95 -4.49
CA GLN A 79 2.64 8.09 -5.10
C GLN A 79 2.04 8.48 -6.47
N LEU A 80 1.69 7.49 -7.29
CA LEU A 80 1.05 7.74 -8.59
C LEU A 80 -0.34 8.37 -8.43
N LEU A 81 -1.14 7.90 -7.47
CA LEU A 81 -2.43 8.52 -7.15
C LEU A 81 -2.26 9.98 -6.70
N CYS A 82 -1.29 10.26 -5.83
CA CYS A 82 -0.96 11.63 -5.42
C CYS A 82 -0.57 12.51 -6.61
N LYS A 83 0.27 12.00 -7.52
CA LYS A 83 0.67 12.73 -8.74
C LYS A 83 -0.53 13.05 -9.61
N LYS A 84 -1.43 12.09 -9.85
CA LYS A 84 -2.66 12.33 -10.62
C LYS A 84 -3.55 13.37 -9.96
N LEU A 85 -3.70 13.32 -8.63
CA LEU A 85 -4.46 14.32 -7.87
C LEU A 85 -3.85 15.73 -8.01
N THR A 86 -2.53 15.85 -7.89
CA THR A 86 -1.80 17.13 -8.05
C THR A 86 -1.97 17.71 -9.45
N ASN A 87 -1.97 16.86 -10.47
CA ASN A 87 -2.13 17.27 -11.87
C ASN A 87 -3.60 17.53 -12.27
N CYS A 88 -4.55 17.43 -11.33
CA CYS A 88 -6.00 17.52 -11.61
C CYS A 88 -6.49 16.45 -12.60
N GLU A 89 -5.80 15.33 -12.70
CA GLU A 89 -6.18 14.17 -13.54
C GLU A 89 -7.18 13.25 -12.83
N MET A 90 -7.43 13.48 -11.54
CA MET A 90 -8.42 12.79 -10.73
C MET A 90 -8.91 13.69 -9.60
N ASP A 91 -10.11 13.39 -9.11
CA ASP A 91 -10.70 14.03 -7.94
C ASP A 91 -10.46 13.23 -6.65
N ILE A 92 -10.94 13.77 -5.53
CA ILE A 92 -10.84 13.14 -4.21
C ILE A 92 -11.55 11.77 -4.18
N ASP A 93 -12.68 11.63 -4.86
CA ASP A 93 -13.44 10.36 -4.88
C ASP A 93 -12.62 9.27 -5.56
N ALA A 94 -12.08 9.56 -6.73
CA ALA A 94 -11.22 8.64 -7.47
C ALA A 94 -9.92 8.33 -6.70
N PHE A 95 -9.37 9.29 -5.95
CA PHE A 95 -8.22 9.10 -5.09
C PHE A 95 -8.50 8.09 -3.97
N VAL A 96 -9.60 8.25 -3.23
CA VAL A 96 -9.99 7.32 -2.15
C VAL A 96 -10.26 5.92 -2.70
N ASP A 97 -10.97 5.81 -3.83
CA ASP A 97 -11.21 4.51 -4.49
C ASP A 97 -9.93 3.88 -5.01
N GLY A 98 -8.99 4.69 -5.49
CA GLY A 98 -7.66 4.24 -5.88
C GLY A 98 -6.88 3.67 -4.69
N LEU A 99 -6.85 4.35 -3.56
CA LEU A 99 -6.23 3.83 -2.33
C LEU A 99 -6.86 2.51 -1.90
N TRP A 100 -8.19 2.42 -1.91
CA TRP A 100 -8.92 1.20 -1.54
C TRP A 100 -8.52 0.01 -2.41
N ARG A 101 -8.44 0.21 -3.72
CA ARG A 101 -8.17 -0.84 -4.70
C ARG A 101 -6.69 -1.22 -4.76
N GLU A 102 -5.79 -0.24 -4.72
CA GLU A 102 -4.37 -0.48 -4.97
C GLU A 102 -3.56 -0.68 -3.68
N SER A 103 -3.88 0.07 -2.62
CA SER A 103 -3.08 0.13 -1.40
C SER A 103 -3.72 -0.56 -0.20
N PHE A 104 -5.04 -0.79 -0.23
CA PHE A 104 -5.79 -1.46 0.83
C PHE A 104 -6.62 -2.64 0.30
N ASN A 105 -6.16 -3.33 -0.76
CA ASN A 105 -6.79 -4.56 -1.22
C ASN A 105 -6.63 -5.70 -0.18
N GLU A 106 -7.45 -6.73 -0.31
CA GLU A 106 -7.50 -7.85 0.64
C GLU A 106 -6.13 -8.53 0.81
N THR A 107 -5.47 -8.86 -0.30
CA THR A 107 -4.14 -9.49 -0.28
C THR A 107 -3.13 -8.66 0.50
N TYR A 108 -3.07 -7.34 0.24
CA TYR A 108 -2.14 -6.46 0.92
C TYR A 108 -2.40 -6.42 2.43
N VAL A 109 -3.67 -6.28 2.85
CA VAL A 109 -4.03 -6.17 4.26
C VAL A 109 -3.84 -7.50 4.98
N SER A 110 -4.31 -8.63 4.42
CA SER A 110 -4.17 -9.96 5.05
C SER A 110 -2.70 -10.36 5.23
N VAL A 111 -1.90 -10.25 4.18
CA VAL A 111 -0.46 -10.58 4.25
C VAL A 111 0.26 -9.67 5.24
N THR A 112 -0.05 -8.36 5.26
CA THR A 112 0.59 -7.44 6.20
C THR A 112 0.28 -7.82 7.65
N ILE A 113 -0.97 -8.15 7.98
CA ILE A 113 -1.36 -8.61 9.33
C ILE A 113 -0.63 -9.90 9.70
N ASP A 114 -0.58 -10.88 8.80
CA ASP A 114 0.12 -12.15 9.04
C ASP A 114 1.61 -11.95 9.32
N ILE A 115 2.27 -11.06 8.57
CA ILE A 115 3.68 -10.73 8.81
C ILE A 115 3.86 -9.98 10.13
N MET A 116 2.96 -9.08 10.50
CA MET A 116 3.00 -8.40 11.81
C MET A 116 2.88 -9.39 12.98
N ILE A 117 2.01 -10.40 12.85
CA ILE A 117 1.87 -11.46 13.87
C ILE A 117 3.13 -12.33 13.92
N ALA A 118 3.64 -12.76 12.76
CA ALA A 118 4.83 -13.59 12.65
C ALA A 118 6.10 -12.90 13.17
N ALA A 119 6.23 -11.60 12.95
CA ALA A 119 7.36 -10.78 13.40
C ALA A 119 7.54 -10.78 14.93
N ARG A 120 6.49 -11.10 15.70
CA ARG A 120 6.60 -11.23 17.18
C ARG A 120 7.52 -12.38 17.59
N GLY A 121 7.68 -13.40 16.77
CA GLY A 121 8.52 -14.59 17.03
C GLY A 121 9.75 -14.69 16.13
N ASP A 122 9.92 -13.82 15.14
CA ASP A 122 11.02 -13.87 14.17
C ASP A 122 11.68 -12.47 14.06
N LYS A 123 12.88 -12.34 14.64
CA LYS A 123 13.65 -11.08 14.67
C LYS A 123 13.95 -10.54 13.26
N LYS A 124 14.16 -11.41 12.28
CA LYS A 124 14.46 -11.01 10.91
C LYS A 124 13.24 -10.40 10.22
N LEU A 125 12.07 -11.01 10.41
CA LEU A 125 10.80 -10.45 9.96
C LEU A 125 10.47 -9.15 10.70
N ALA A 126 10.76 -9.06 12.01
CA ALA A 126 10.53 -7.83 12.79
C ALA A 126 11.36 -6.66 12.24
N GLN A 127 12.65 -6.86 11.98
CA GLN A 127 13.52 -5.84 11.40
C GLN A 127 13.08 -5.42 9.99
N HIS A 128 12.67 -6.40 9.16
CA HIS A 128 12.14 -6.13 7.84
C HIS A 128 10.84 -5.32 7.89
N LEU A 129 9.93 -5.70 8.78
CA LEU A 129 8.67 -4.99 8.98
C LEU A 129 8.90 -3.53 9.43
N ASP A 130 9.80 -3.32 10.41
CA ASP A 130 10.14 -1.99 10.90
C ASP A 130 10.65 -1.06 9.77
N THR A 131 11.58 -1.56 8.97
CA THR A 131 12.12 -0.83 7.80
C THR A 131 10.99 -0.50 6.80
N SER A 132 10.15 -1.47 6.46
CA SER A 132 9.07 -1.29 5.49
C SER A 132 7.99 -0.35 5.99
N LEU A 133 7.68 -0.39 7.29
CA LEU A 133 6.75 0.56 7.92
C LEU A 133 7.30 1.99 7.87
N ALA A 134 8.59 2.21 8.14
CA ALA A 134 9.21 3.52 8.05
C ALA A 134 9.12 4.12 6.62
N GLU A 135 9.36 3.30 5.59
CA GLU A 135 9.18 3.70 4.19
C GLU A 135 7.71 4.06 3.89
N MET A 136 6.78 3.25 4.36
CA MET A 136 5.34 3.45 4.16
C MET A 136 4.84 4.72 4.86
N PHE A 137 5.23 4.97 6.11
CA PHE A 137 4.88 6.21 6.82
C PHE A 137 5.46 7.45 6.12
N THR A 138 6.65 7.34 5.55
CA THR A 138 7.23 8.41 4.74
C THR A 138 6.39 8.70 3.49
N ALA A 139 5.91 7.65 2.80
CA ALA A 139 5.01 7.80 1.66
C ALA A 139 3.65 8.42 2.06
N TYR A 140 3.10 8.03 3.21
CA TYR A 140 1.85 8.62 3.71
C TYR A 140 2.00 10.10 4.11
N ARG A 141 3.13 10.51 4.71
CA ARG A 141 3.40 11.94 4.96
C ARG A 141 3.49 12.74 3.65
N ALA A 142 4.16 12.21 2.65
CA ALA A 142 4.20 12.84 1.33
C ALA A 142 2.81 12.95 0.69
N ALA A 143 1.98 11.90 0.80
CA ALA A 143 0.60 11.89 0.34
C ALA A 143 -0.27 12.92 1.09
N ALA A 144 -0.09 13.05 2.41
CA ALA A 144 -0.78 14.05 3.24
C ALA A 144 -0.47 15.48 2.78
N ALA A 145 0.81 15.78 2.53
CA ALA A 145 1.23 17.10 2.05
C ALA A 145 0.60 17.47 0.69
N VAL A 146 0.38 16.48 -0.18
CA VAL A 146 -0.32 16.67 -1.46
C VAL A 146 -1.82 16.86 -1.25
N LEU A 147 -2.45 15.96 -0.50
CA LEU A 147 -3.90 15.95 -0.29
C LEU A 147 -4.38 17.22 0.43
N PHE A 148 -3.63 17.68 1.42
CA PHE A 148 -3.97 18.82 2.27
C PHE A 148 -3.24 20.10 1.89
N LYS A 149 -2.68 20.20 0.67
CA LYS A 149 -1.88 21.33 0.20
C LYS A 149 -2.58 22.68 0.37
N ASN A 150 -3.90 22.73 0.15
CA ASN A 150 -4.70 23.95 0.24
C ASN A 150 -5.51 24.04 1.54
N ALA A 151 -5.33 23.10 2.47
CA ALA A 151 -5.96 23.14 3.78
C ALA A 151 -5.10 23.95 4.76
N ASP A 152 -5.75 24.67 5.68
CA ASP A 152 -5.06 25.37 6.78
C ASP A 152 -4.68 24.38 7.88
N LEU A 153 -3.81 23.43 7.52
CA LEU A 153 -3.30 22.38 8.40
C LEU A 153 -1.77 22.42 8.41
N ASN A 154 -1.18 22.44 9.59
CA ASN A 154 0.26 22.23 9.72
C ASN A 154 0.64 20.76 9.49
N ALA A 155 1.94 20.47 9.34
CA ALA A 155 2.43 19.14 9.00
C ALA A 155 1.97 18.04 9.98
N ALA A 156 1.92 18.33 11.29
CA ALA A 156 1.46 17.37 12.30
C ALA A 156 -0.04 17.08 12.15
N GLN A 157 -0.85 18.09 11.89
CA GLN A 157 -2.29 17.92 11.63
C GLN A 157 -2.55 17.15 10.32
N GLN A 158 -1.76 17.38 9.27
CA GLN A 158 -1.82 16.62 8.03
C GLN A 158 -1.48 15.13 8.26
N GLU A 159 -0.47 14.85 9.09
CA GLU A 159 -0.09 13.48 9.46
C GLU A 159 -1.21 12.79 10.25
N VAL A 160 -1.84 13.47 11.20
CA VAL A 160 -3.00 12.95 11.94
C VAL A 160 -4.16 12.65 10.99
N ALA A 161 -4.51 13.57 10.10
CA ALA A 161 -5.61 13.39 9.15
C ALA A 161 -5.35 12.19 8.21
N MET A 162 -4.12 12.05 7.70
CA MET A 162 -3.75 10.90 6.87
C MET A 162 -3.79 9.59 7.67
N THR A 163 -3.35 9.62 8.93
CA THR A 163 -3.40 8.44 9.81
C THR A 163 -4.84 7.99 10.03
N VAL A 164 -5.78 8.92 10.20
CA VAL A 164 -7.22 8.59 10.30
C VAL A 164 -7.72 7.92 9.02
N ILE A 165 -7.40 8.47 7.84
CA ILE A 165 -7.79 7.90 6.53
C ILE A 165 -7.27 6.47 6.39
N VAL A 166 -5.97 6.29 6.64
CA VAL A 166 -5.29 4.99 6.52
C VAL A 166 -5.86 3.97 7.51
N SER A 167 -6.10 4.39 8.75
CA SER A 167 -6.66 3.53 9.80
C SER A 167 -8.08 3.12 9.49
N LEU A 168 -8.90 4.05 8.97
CA LEU A 168 -10.27 3.76 8.55
C LEU A 168 -10.30 2.77 7.39
N LEU A 169 -9.54 3.01 6.31
CA LEU A 169 -9.53 2.13 5.15
C LEU A 169 -8.99 0.73 5.49
N ARG A 170 -7.93 0.66 6.28
CA ARG A 170 -7.38 -0.62 6.75
C ARG A 170 -8.35 -1.37 7.66
N GLY A 171 -8.94 -0.68 8.64
CA GLY A 171 -9.92 -1.26 9.55
C GLY A 171 -11.17 -1.76 8.82
N LEU A 172 -11.66 -0.98 7.85
CA LEU A 172 -12.79 -1.36 7.01
C LEU A 172 -12.49 -2.64 6.20
N ARG A 173 -11.28 -2.75 5.63
CA ARG A 173 -10.87 -3.98 4.91
C ARG A 173 -10.82 -5.18 5.85
N VAL A 174 -10.29 -5.02 7.07
CA VAL A 174 -10.29 -6.09 8.07
C VAL A 174 -11.70 -6.54 8.42
N GLN A 175 -12.63 -5.60 8.60
CA GLN A 175 -14.04 -5.92 8.86
C GLN A 175 -14.67 -6.68 7.69
N GLU A 176 -14.41 -6.25 6.46
CA GLU A 176 -14.90 -6.93 5.25
C GLU A 176 -14.38 -8.38 5.13
N MET A 177 -13.11 -8.61 5.50
CA MET A 177 -12.53 -9.96 5.54
C MET A 177 -13.17 -10.85 6.61
N MET A 178 -13.59 -10.28 7.75
CA MET A 178 -14.25 -11.02 8.84
C MET A 178 -15.72 -11.27 8.55
N ARG A 179 -16.40 -10.28 7.99
CA ARG A 179 -17.83 -10.32 7.66
C ARG A 179 -18.06 -9.49 6.38
N PRO A 180 -18.07 -10.12 5.20
CA PRO A 180 -18.26 -9.43 3.94
C PRO A 180 -19.58 -8.66 3.91
N ASP A 181 -19.50 -7.35 3.66
CA ASP A 181 -20.63 -6.44 3.51
C ASP A 181 -20.21 -5.29 2.56
N ALA A 182 -20.33 -5.53 1.27
CA ALA A 182 -19.89 -4.60 0.24
C ALA A 182 -20.70 -3.28 0.26
N GLU A 183 -21.98 -3.32 0.67
CA GLU A 183 -22.83 -2.13 0.75
C GLU A 183 -22.37 -1.23 1.90
N LEU A 184 -22.10 -1.81 3.08
CA LEU A 184 -21.55 -1.07 4.21
C LEU A 184 -20.18 -0.51 3.88
N ALA A 185 -19.29 -1.30 3.27
CA ALA A 185 -17.96 -0.85 2.89
C ALA A 185 -18.00 0.32 1.91
N GLU A 186 -18.92 0.30 0.94
CA GLU A 186 -19.14 1.41 0.02
C GLU A 186 -19.71 2.64 0.74
N ALA A 187 -20.69 2.46 1.63
CA ALA A 187 -21.28 3.56 2.40
C ALA A 187 -20.25 4.26 3.28
N VAL A 188 -19.36 3.51 3.94
CA VAL A 188 -18.27 4.06 4.76
C VAL A 188 -17.27 4.85 3.90
N ARG A 189 -16.90 4.34 2.71
CA ARG A 189 -16.03 5.09 1.79
C ARG A 189 -16.69 6.36 1.28
N LYS A 190 -17.99 6.35 0.98
CA LYS A 190 -18.75 7.54 0.61
C LYS A 190 -18.76 8.58 1.73
N ALA A 191 -18.93 8.17 2.98
CA ALA A 191 -18.86 9.06 4.13
C ALA A 191 -17.46 9.68 4.27
N LEU A 192 -16.39 8.89 4.12
CA LEU A 192 -15.02 9.39 4.10
C LEU A 192 -14.79 10.44 3.00
N LYS A 193 -15.22 10.17 1.78
CA LYS A 193 -15.12 11.11 0.64
C LYS A 193 -15.82 12.43 0.94
N LEU A 194 -17.02 12.37 1.50
CA LEU A 194 -17.77 13.56 1.89
C LEU A 194 -17.05 14.37 2.97
N LEU A 195 -16.55 13.71 4.03
CA LEU A 195 -15.79 14.36 5.10
C LEU A 195 -14.53 15.05 4.55
N LEU A 196 -13.79 14.40 3.66
CA LEU A 196 -12.61 14.98 3.03
C LEU A 196 -12.95 16.20 2.17
N LYS A 197 -13.99 16.13 1.34
CA LYS A 197 -14.45 17.26 0.54
C LYS A 197 -14.86 18.44 1.41
N THR A 198 -15.63 18.20 2.47
CA THR A 198 -16.06 19.25 3.41
C THR A 198 -14.86 19.88 4.12
N ALA A 199 -13.91 19.08 4.61
CA ALA A 199 -12.72 19.59 5.29
C ALA A 199 -11.83 20.43 4.34
N LEU A 200 -11.72 20.04 3.06
CA LEU A 200 -10.91 20.76 2.08
C LEU A 200 -11.60 22.04 1.57
N VAL A 201 -12.93 22.07 1.50
CA VAL A 201 -13.70 23.25 1.07
C VAL A 201 -13.85 24.27 2.20
N ALA A 202 -14.11 23.85 3.43
CA ALA A 202 -14.29 24.75 4.57
C ALA A 202 -13.06 25.66 4.80
N ASN A 203 -11.86 25.18 4.48
CA ASN A 203 -10.64 25.98 4.62
C ASN A 203 -10.43 26.98 3.46
N ASN A 204 -11.09 26.81 2.32
CA ASN A 204 -11.04 27.78 1.21
C ASN A 204 -11.93 29.00 1.43
N THR A 205 -12.93 28.91 2.31
CA THR A 205 -13.89 30.00 2.59
C THR A 205 -13.47 30.89 3.77
N LEU A 206 -12.41 30.52 4.52
CA LEU A 206 -11.93 31.26 5.69
C LEU A 206 -10.69 32.13 5.44
N VAL A 207 -10.19 32.21 4.22
CA VAL A 207 -9.16 33.21 3.87
C VAL A 207 -9.90 34.48 3.42
N PRO A 208 -10.03 35.53 4.27
CA PRO A 208 -10.49 36.81 3.78
C PRO A 208 -9.45 37.28 2.76
N GLU A 209 -9.92 37.71 1.58
CA GLU A 209 -9.10 38.46 0.64
C GLU A 209 -8.39 39.55 1.44
N ARG A 210 -7.09 39.49 1.58
CA ARG A 210 -6.30 40.62 2.10
C ARG A 210 -6.52 41.76 1.11
N GLY A 211 -7.48 42.58 1.43
CA GLY A 211 -7.74 43.79 0.71
C GLY A 211 -6.45 44.53 0.49
N SER A 212 -6.13 44.82 -0.76
CA SER A 212 -5.09 45.75 -1.14
C SER A 212 -5.49 47.12 -0.56
N SER A 213 -5.04 47.42 0.64
CA SER A 213 -5.06 48.79 1.14
C SER A 213 -4.11 49.59 0.28
N LYS A 214 -4.64 50.12 -0.84
CA LYS A 214 -4.13 51.35 -1.42
C LYS A 214 -4.34 52.42 -0.36
N ASN A 215 -3.25 52.80 0.28
CA ASN A 215 -3.23 54.02 1.05
C ASN A 215 -2.95 55.16 0.04
N PRO A 216 -3.90 56.05 -0.24
CA PRO A 216 -3.62 57.31 -0.93
C PRO A 216 -3.41 58.37 0.16
N ASN A 217 -2.25 59.01 0.13
CA ASN A 217 -1.94 60.28 0.81
C ASN A 217 -1.53 60.22 2.29
N LEU A 218 -0.29 60.46 2.57
CA LEU A 218 0.33 61.73 2.96
C LEU A 218 1.81 61.53 3.16
#